data_c02718ed87e89dbf87a8c6e2a0b0b0e8
#
_entry.id   c02718ed87e89dbf87a8c6e2a0b0b0e8
#
_cell.length_a   1.000
_cell.length_b   1.000
_cell.length_c   1.000
_cell.angle_alpha   90.00
_cell.angle_beta   90.00
_cell.angle_gamma   90.00
#
_symmetry.space_group_name_H-M   'P 1'
#
loop_
_entity.id
_entity.type
_entity.pdbx_description
1 polymer ?
#
loop_
_entity_poly.entity_id
_entity_poly.type
_entity_poly.pdbx_seq_one_letter_code
_entity_poly.pdbx_strand_id
1 'polypeptide(L)'
;MNLVKAYGINIKYNGTLSFERLATFDSYNIACGAYQMFLCSQEAEHAIIELEKITVLENGDYEYKTIIRSREEKEKDKNYERI
;
A
#
# COMPACT_ATOMS: atom_id res chain seq x y z
N MET A 1 6.64 22.93 -8.36
CA MET A 1 5.69 21.99 -8.89
C MET A 1 5.96 20.61 -8.35
N ASN A 2 4.92 19.90 -7.89
CA ASN A 2 5.10 18.55 -7.38
C ASN A 2 4.95 17.56 -8.51
N LEU A 3 5.80 16.56 -8.54
CA LEU A 3 5.77 15.58 -9.62
C LEU A 3 5.58 14.19 -9.06
N VAL A 4 4.74 13.40 -9.72
CA VAL A 4 4.58 12.00 -9.35
C VAL A 4 5.85 11.29 -9.78
N LYS A 5 6.52 10.64 -8.83
CA LYS A 5 7.76 9.98 -9.09
C LYS A 5 7.59 8.51 -9.38
N ALA A 6 6.73 7.84 -8.65
CA ALA A 6 6.63 6.41 -8.77
C ALA A 6 5.38 5.92 -8.06
N TYR A 7 5.14 4.62 -8.17
CA TYR A 7 4.02 3.97 -7.49
C TYR A 7 4.59 2.77 -6.77
N GLY A 8 4.21 2.60 -5.52
CA GLY A 8 4.73 1.53 -4.69
C GLY A 8 3.64 0.55 -4.31
N ILE A 9 4.02 -0.71 -4.14
CA ILE A 9 3.10 -1.70 -3.64
C ILE A 9 3.66 -2.15 -2.31
N ASN A 10 2.84 -2.07 -1.28
CA ASN A 10 3.25 -2.37 0.08
C ASN A 10 2.37 -3.46 0.65
N ILE A 11 2.89 -4.22 1.60
CA ILE A 11 2.14 -5.28 2.23
C ILE A 11 2.32 -5.17 3.73
N LYS A 12 1.23 -5.42 4.46
CA LYS A 12 1.28 -5.47 5.92
C LYS A 12 0.63 -6.78 6.31
N TYR A 13 1.42 -7.70 6.87
CA TYR A 13 0.88 -8.98 7.28
C TYR A 13 0.09 -8.83 8.57
N ASN A 14 -0.90 -9.71 8.73
CA ASN A 14 -1.69 -9.68 9.95
C ASN A 14 -0.77 -9.87 11.13
N GLY A 15 -0.97 -9.06 12.14
CA GLY A 15 -0.14 -9.16 13.34
C GLY A 15 1.09 -8.30 13.34
N THR A 16 1.43 -7.67 12.20
CA THR A 16 2.56 -6.76 12.18
C THR A 16 2.06 -5.33 12.30
N LEU A 17 2.98 -4.43 12.62
CA LEU A 17 2.59 -3.05 12.85
C LEU A 17 2.85 -2.12 11.68
N SER A 18 3.57 -2.54 10.68
CA SER A 18 3.90 -1.62 9.61
C SER A 18 3.91 -2.33 8.27
N PHE A 19 3.81 -1.52 7.22
CA PHE A 19 3.86 -2.02 5.85
C PHE A 19 5.30 -2.16 5.40
N GLU A 20 5.53 -3.13 4.51
CA GLU A 20 6.82 -3.30 3.88
C GLU A 20 6.66 -3.08 2.40
N ARG A 21 7.66 -2.53 1.74
CA ARG A 21 7.60 -2.27 0.33
C ARG A 21 7.90 -3.54 -0.45
N LEU A 22 6.97 -3.96 -1.32
CA LEU A 22 7.19 -5.12 -2.15
C LEU A 22 7.82 -4.73 -3.48
N ALA A 23 7.41 -3.65 -4.08
CA ALA A 23 7.90 -3.26 -5.39
C ALA A 23 7.61 -1.79 -5.65
N THR A 24 8.36 -1.19 -6.56
CA THR A 24 8.18 0.19 -6.96
C THR A 24 8.22 0.26 -8.47
N PHE A 25 7.28 0.99 -9.06
CA PHE A 25 7.18 1.12 -10.50
C PHE A 25 7.04 2.58 -10.86
N ASP A 26 7.50 2.97 -12.04
CA ASP A 26 7.33 4.34 -12.47
C ASP A 26 6.13 4.49 -13.40
N SER A 27 5.39 3.42 -13.68
CA SER A 27 4.20 3.48 -14.51
C SER A 27 2.99 3.07 -13.70
N TYR A 28 1.94 3.89 -13.74
CA TYR A 28 0.72 3.59 -13.01
C TYR A 28 0.10 2.29 -13.53
N ASN A 29 0.07 2.12 -14.86
CA ASN A 29 -0.55 0.94 -15.42
C ASN A 29 0.18 -0.33 -15.05
N ILE A 30 1.50 -0.30 -15.03
CA ILE A 30 2.27 -1.46 -14.64
C ILE A 30 2.08 -1.74 -13.16
N ALA A 31 2.04 -0.69 -12.35
CA ALA A 31 1.82 -0.86 -10.93
C ALA A 31 0.46 -1.47 -10.65
N CYS A 32 -0.58 -1.06 -11.40
CA CYS A 32 -1.90 -1.62 -11.21
C CYS A 32 -1.93 -3.11 -11.56
N GLY A 33 -1.23 -3.50 -12.62
CA GLY A 33 -1.16 -4.89 -12.99
C GLY A 33 -0.46 -5.71 -11.92
N ALA A 34 0.63 -5.19 -11.39
CA ALA A 34 1.35 -5.89 -10.33
C ALA A 34 0.50 -5.98 -9.07
N TYR A 35 -0.26 -4.92 -8.75
CA TYR A 35 -1.13 -4.92 -7.59
C TYR A 35 -2.16 -6.04 -7.72
N GLN A 36 -2.74 -6.21 -8.91
CA GLN A 36 -3.71 -7.27 -9.11
C GLN A 36 -3.06 -8.63 -8.94
N MET A 37 -1.83 -8.80 -9.39
CA MET A 37 -1.15 -10.07 -9.21
C MET A 37 -0.92 -10.38 -7.75
N PHE A 38 -0.52 -9.38 -6.97
CA PHE A 38 -0.31 -9.61 -5.55
C PHE A 38 -1.63 -9.92 -4.85
N LEU A 39 -2.73 -9.34 -5.30
CA LEU A 39 -4.02 -9.64 -4.69
C LEU A 39 -4.44 -11.08 -4.92
N CYS A 40 -3.94 -11.71 -5.97
CA CYS A 40 -4.28 -13.09 -6.26
C CYS A 40 -3.38 -14.08 -5.55
N SER A 41 -2.40 -13.60 -4.78
CA SER A 41 -1.48 -14.51 -4.12
C SER A 41 -2.12 -15.04 -2.82
N GLN A 42 -1.61 -16.14 -2.34
CA GLN A 42 -2.12 -16.68 -1.10
C GLN A 42 -1.83 -15.77 0.06
N GLU A 43 -0.75 -15.02 -0.02
CA GLU A 43 -0.41 -14.12 1.07
C GLU A 43 -1.44 -13.05 1.27
N ALA A 44 -2.20 -12.72 0.24
CA ALA A 44 -3.19 -11.64 0.36
C ALA A 44 -4.28 -11.98 1.37
N GLU A 45 -4.47 -13.27 1.66
CA GLU A 45 -5.49 -13.64 2.63
C GLU A 45 -5.08 -13.26 4.03
N HIS A 46 -3.80 -13.12 4.30
CA HIS A 46 -3.33 -12.83 5.64
C HIS A 46 -2.61 -11.49 5.71
N ALA A 47 -2.91 -10.61 4.80
CA ALA A 47 -2.22 -9.33 4.74
C ALA A 47 -3.08 -8.27 4.09
N ILE A 48 -2.68 -7.02 4.24
CA ILE A 48 -3.29 -5.91 3.55
C ILE A 48 -2.29 -5.46 2.50
N ILE A 49 -2.71 -5.37 1.25
CA ILE A 49 -1.84 -4.93 0.18
C ILE A 49 -2.34 -3.58 -0.29
N GLU A 50 -1.45 -2.62 -0.42
CA GLU A 50 -1.85 -1.29 -0.85
C GLU A 50 -1.01 -0.84 -2.02
N LEU A 51 -1.59 0.00 -2.85
CA LEU A 51 -0.91 0.68 -3.94
C LEU A 51 -0.83 2.14 -3.53
N GLU A 52 0.35 2.72 -3.57
CA GLU A 52 0.48 4.11 -3.17
C GLU A 52 1.18 4.92 -4.24
N LYS A 53 0.91 6.21 -4.26
CA LYS A 53 1.52 7.15 -5.18
C LYS A 53 2.62 7.87 -4.42
N ILE A 54 3.79 7.99 -5.03
CA ILE A 54 4.93 8.66 -4.43
C ILE A 54 5.18 9.93 -5.22
N THR A 55 5.11 11.06 -4.55
CA THR A 55 5.26 12.36 -5.20
C THR A 55 6.48 13.06 -4.61
N VAL A 56 7.24 13.73 -5.47
CA VAL A 56 8.36 14.54 -5.01
C VAL A 56 7.84 15.96 -4.89
N LEU A 57 7.97 16.53 -3.71
CA LEU A 57 7.49 17.87 -3.45
C LEU A 57 8.55 18.89 -3.89
N GLU A 58 8.16 20.14 -3.94
CA GLU A 58 9.09 21.19 -4.39
C GLU A 58 10.31 21.30 -3.50
N ASN A 59 10.17 21.01 -2.23
CA ASN A 59 11.32 21.13 -1.34
C ASN A 59 12.19 19.87 -1.34
N GLY A 60 11.87 18.91 -2.21
CA GLY A 60 12.69 17.71 -2.30
C GLY A 60 12.21 16.55 -1.45
N ASP A 61 11.22 16.77 -0.60
CA ASP A 61 10.71 15.69 0.22
C ASP A 61 9.76 14.81 -0.60
N TYR A 62 9.46 13.63 -0.07
CA TYR A 62 8.53 12.74 -0.72
C TYR A 62 7.23 12.72 0.04
N GLU A 63 6.15 12.58 -0.70
CA GLU A 63 4.84 12.43 -0.12
C GLU A 63 4.28 11.11 -0.59
N TYR A 64 3.71 10.31 0.33
CA TYR A 64 3.17 9.00 0.01
C TYR A 64 1.67 9.04 0.23
N LYS A 65 0.91 8.65 -0.78
CA LYS A 65 -0.54 8.69 -0.66
C LYS A 65 -1.12 7.38 -1.14
N THR A 66 -1.92 6.73 -0.30
CA THR A 66 -2.53 5.47 -0.65
C THR A 66 -3.59 5.69 -1.72
N ILE A 67 -3.53 4.91 -2.79
CA ILE A 67 -4.51 4.96 -3.85
C ILE A 67 -5.61 3.95 -3.53
N ILE A 68 -5.22 2.72 -3.18
CA ILE A 68 -6.21 1.70 -2.87
C ILE A 68 -5.59 0.65 -1.97
N ARG A 69 -6.38 0.06 -1.10
CA ARG A 69 -5.96 -1.02 -0.23
C ARG A 69 -6.85 -2.20 -0.47
N SER A 70 -6.31 -3.41 -0.30
CA SER A 70 -7.07 -4.61 -0.51
C SER A 70 -8.19 -4.74 0.52
N ARG A 71 -8.00 -4.18 1.72
CA ARG A 71 -9.06 -4.15 2.72
C ARG A 71 -8.61 -3.17 3.79
N GLU A 72 -9.56 -2.77 4.62
CA GLU A 72 -9.24 -1.83 5.67
C GLU A 72 -8.63 -2.55 6.84
N GLU A 73 -7.81 -1.85 7.57
CA GLU A 73 -7.29 -2.42 8.79
C GLU A 73 -8.43 -2.54 9.75
N LYS A 74 -8.46 -3.61 10.51
CA LYS A 74 -9.52 -3.80 11.43
C LYS A 74 -9.21 -3.28 12.77
N GLU A 75 -8.96 -2.01 12.85
CA GLU A 75 -8.67 -1.46 14.11
C GLU A 75 -9.81 -1.58 15.00
N LYS A 76 -11.00 -1.48 14.50
CA LYS A 76 -12.13 -1.55 15.35
C LYS A 76 -12.23 -2.93 15.85
N ASP A 77 -11.59 -3.87 15.25
CA ASP A 77 -11.66 -5.18 15.75
C ASP A 77 -11.07 -5.25 17.09
N LYS A 78 -10.08 -4.43 17.32
CA LYS A 78 -9.50 -4.47 18.59
C LYS A 78 -10.38 -3.80 19.50
N ASN A 79 -11.18 -2.99 19.02
CA ASN A 79 -11.97 -2.26 19.89
C ASN A 79 -13.04 -3.03 20.46
N TYR A 80 -13.58 -3.97 19.78
CA TYR A 80 -14.60 -4.60 20.41
C TYR A 80 -14.12 -5.75 21.08
N GLU A 81 -12.90 -5.84 21.17
CA GLU A 81 -12.45 -6.86 21.93
C GLU A 81 -12.78 -6.58 23.24
N ARG A 82 -12.97 -5.40 23.57
CA ARG A 82 -13.20 -5.06 24.87
C ARG A 82 -14.58 -5.42 25.13
N ILE A 83 -15.22 -5.94 24.28
CA ILE A 83 -16.53 -6.26 24.56
C ILE A 83 -16.72 -7.36 25.49
#